data_dbb0d8bf4594bea7766f3579a134c7da
#
_entry.id   dbb0d8bf4594bea7766f3579a134c7da
#
_cell.length_a   1.000
_cell.length_b   1.000
_cell.length_c   1.000
_cell.angle_alpha   90.00
_cell.angle_beta   90.00
_cell.angle_gamma   90.00
#
_symmetry.space_group_name_H-M   'P 1'
#
loop_
_entity.id
_entity.type
_entity.pdbx_description
1 polymer ?
#
loop_
_entity_poly.entity_id
_entity_poly.type
_entity_poly.pdbx_seq_one_letter_code
_entity_poly.pdbx_strand_id
1 'polypeptide(L)'
;MAYPVYAQQAYANPRAANGKIVCANCHLAEKPVEVELPQSVVPNSIFETVVKIPYDKSSKQILGNGKTGPLNVGAVVILPDGFKLAPNDKISKEVKEKSKGVFISPYSSSLENILLVGPISGDTHQEVIFPILAPDPATNKKVNFLKYPIYVGANRGRGQVYPTGEKSNNNPTLSSASGKITAITTSERGEKTVTIITSEGKEVKQNIPEALNLIVSNNQVVQVDQPLTKDPNVGGFGQTDREIVLQSPARVYGYLAFALSIVITQILLVIKKKQFEKVQAAELNF
;
A
#
# COMPACT_ATOMS: atom_id res chain seq x y z
N MET A 1 0.47 -18.64 -2.19
CA MET A 1 1.24 -17.50 -1.64
C MET A 1 0.96 -16.29 -2.52
N ALA A 2 0.58 -15.15 -1.94
CA ALA A 2 0.38 -13.94 -2.73
C ALA A 2 1.74 -13.24 -2.91
N TYR A 3 2.48 -13.63 -3.93
CA TYR A 3 3.68 -12.92 -4.35
C TYR A 3 3.30 -11.73 -5.24
N PRO A 4 4.00 -10.60 -5.17
CA PRO A 4 3.80 -9.47 -6.08
C PRO A 4 3.80 -9.86 -7.55
N VAL A 5 4.54 -10.90 -7.92
CA VAL A 5 4.59 -11.44 -9.29
C VAL A 5 3.21 -11.81 -9.85
N TYR A 6 2.29 -12.25 -9.02
CA TYR A 6 0.92 -12.54 -9.48
C TYR A 6 0.18 -11.28 -9.93
N ALA A 7 0.39 -10.16 -9.24
CA ALA A 7 -0.15 -8.88 -9.69
C ALA A 7 0.52 -8.40 -10.97
N GLN A 8 1.84 -8.52 -11.07
CA GLN A 8 2.62 -8.15 -12.27
C GLN A 8 2.20 -8.95 -13.50
N GLN A 9 1.87 -10.24 -13.34
CA GLN A 9 1.41 -11.11 -14.44
C GLN A 9 -0.04 -10.84 -14.86
N ALA A 10 -0.91 -10.53 -13.91
CA ALA A 10 -2.34 -10.38 -14.15
C ALA A 10 -2.77 -8.95 -14.53
N TYR A 11 -1.99 -7.94 -14.16
CA TYR A 11 -2.37 -6.53 -14.34
C TYR A 11 -1.21 -5.72 -14.90
N ALA A 12 -1.42 -5.10 -16.06
CA ALA A 12 -0.42 -4.21 -16.67
C ALA A 12 -0.21 -2.93 -15.82
N ASN A 13 -1.26 -2.45 -15.13
CA ASN A 13 -1.20 -1.32 -14.21
C ASN A 13 -1.70 -1.76 -12.82
N PRO A 14 -0.92 -1.57 -11.75
CA PRO A 14 -1.33 -1.98 -10.41
C PRO A 14 -2.40 -1.09 -9.76
N ARG A 15 -2.74 0.06 -10.36
CA ARG A 15 -3.79 0.95 -9.86
C ARG A 15 -4.89 1.10 -10.90
N ALA A 16 -6.09 0.69 -10.52
CA ALA A 16 -7.28 0.82 -11.36
C ALA A 16 -7.73 2.29 -11.46
N ALA A 17 -8.54 2.61 -12.47
CA ALA A 17 -9.04 3.97 -12.72
C ALA A 17 -9.86 4.54 -11.54
N ASN A 18 -10.51 3.69 -10.75
CA ASN A 18 -11.22 4.07 -9.54
C ASN A 18 -10.30 4.29 -8.31
N GLY A 19 -8.98 4.21 -8.49
CA GLY A 19 -7.99 4.39 -7.43
C GLY A 19 -7.66 3.15 -6.60
N LYS A 20 -8.34 2.03 -6.83
CA LYS A 20 -8.06 0.77 -6.11
C LYS A 20 -6.75 0.16 -6.58
N ILE A 21 -5.90 -0.24 -5.63
CA ILE A 21 -4.68 -1.01 -5.92
C ILE A 21 -5.06 -2.49 -6.07
N VAL A 22 -4.60 -3.13 -7.14
CA VAL A 22 -5.02 -4.48 -7.54
C VAL A 22 -4.72 -5.58 -6.53
N CYS A 23 -3.79 -5.38 -5.61
CA CYS A 23 -3.51 -6.30 -4.49
C CYS A 23 -4.76 -6.59 -3.64
N ALA A 24 -5.68 -5.62 -3.54
CA ALA A 24 -6.96 -5.78 -2.86
C ALA A 24 -7.92 -6.78 -3.56
N ASN A 25 -7.63 -7.21 -4.79
CA ASN A 25 -8.43 -8.24 -5.47
C ASN A 25 -8.15 -9.66 -4.95
N CYS A 26 -6.97 -9.85 -4.33
CA CYS A 26 -6.57 -11.13 -3.73
C CYS A 26 -6.57 -11.08 -2.20
N HIS A 27 -6.17 -9.96 -1.60
CA HIS A 27 -6.19 -9.70 -0.16
C HIS A 27 -7.48 -8.97 0.20
N LEU A 28 -8.55 -9.71 0.49
CA LEU A 28 -9.91 -9.18 0.54
C LEU A 28 -10.23 -8.40 1.82
N ALA A 29 -9.55 -8.71 2.94
CA ALA A 29 -9.77 -8.00 4.19
C ALA A 29 -9.07 -6.64 4.18
N GLU A 30 -9.79 -5.59 4.55
CA GLU A 30 -9.23 -4.26 4.71
C GLU A 30 -8.45 -4.14 6.02
N LYS A 31 -7.25 -3.55 5.96
CA LYS A 31 -6.37 -3.32 7.09
C LYS A 31 -5.69 -1.96 6.95
N PRO A 32 -5.36 -1.29 8.06
CA PRO A 32 -4.70 0.00 8.02
C PRO A 32 -3.30 -0.09 7.43
N VAL A 33 -2.89 0.97 6.73
CA VAL A 33 -1.53 1.24 6.30
C VAL A 33 -1.26 2.73 6.48
N GLU A 34 -0.05 3.07 6.87
CA GLU A 34 0.38 4.45 7.02
C GLU A 34 1.60 4.71 6.16
N VAL A 35 1.79 5.96 5.74
CA VAL A 35 2.96 6.39 5.00
C VAL A 35 3.51 7.70 5.58
N GLU A 36 4.81 7.73 5.78
CA GLU A 36 5.54 8.93 6.18
C GLU A 36 6.47 9.35 5.04
N LEU A 37 6.43 10.62 4.72
CA LEU A 37 7.30 11.24 3.73
C LEU A 37 7.43 12.75 4.02
N PRO A 38 8.47 13.43 3.53
CA PRO A 38 8.62 14.87 3.70
C PRO A 38 7.53 15.62 2.94
N GLN A 39 7.10 16.77 3.45
CA GLN A 39 6.11 17.62 2.81
C GLN A 39 6.60 18.19 1.47
N SER A 40 7.91 18.44 1.36
CA SER A 40 8.52 18.98 0.14
C SER A 40 9.91 18.43 -0.09
N VAL A 41 10.29 18.36 -1.36
CA VAL A 41 11.61 17.90 -1.80
C VAL A 41 12.17 18.84 -2.85
N VAL A 42 13.50 18.93 -2.91
CA VAL A 42 14.20 19.68 -3.95
C VAL A 42 14.59 18.77 -5.12
N PRO A 43 14.76 19.32 -6.34
CA PRO A 43 15.23 18.56 -7.49
C PRO A 43 16.52 17.79 -7.20
N ASN A 44 16.66 16.59 -7.75
CA ASN A 44 17.82 15.69 -7.60
C ASN A 44 18.13 15.26 -6.15
N SER A 45 17.27 15.57 -5.17
CA SER A 45 17.44 15.08 -3.81
C SER A 45 16.91 13.67 -3.61
N ILE A 46 17.47 12.95 -2.65
CA ILE A 46 16.95 11.66 -2.19
C ILE A 46 16.16 11.90 -0.91
N PHE A 47 14.99 11.28 -0.84
CA PHE A 47 14.16 11.28 0.36
C PHE A 47 13.64 9.88 0.66
N GLU A 48 13.27 9.66 1.91
CA GLU A 48 12.72 8.41 2.38
C GLU A 48 11.20 8.45 2.35
N THR A 49 10.58 7.40 1.83
CA THR A 49 9.16 7.11 2.02
C THR A 49 9.06 5.87 2.90
N VAL A 50 8.53 6.02 4.09
CA VAL A 50 8.39 4.94 5.07
C VAL A 50 6.96 4.43 5.03
N VAL A 51 6.78 3.15 4.66
CA VAL A 51 5.49 2.48 4.66
C VAL A 51 5.36 1.67 5.94
N LYS A 52 4.40 2.03 6.80
CA LYS A 52 4.12 1.34 8.05
C LYS A 52 2.96 0.37 7.87
N ILE A 53 3.17 -0.86 8.30
CA ILE A 53 2.24 -1.99 8.13
C ILE A 53 1.90 -2.52 9.53
N PRO A 54 0.88 -1.96 10.20
CA PRO A 54 0.52 -2.38 11.55
C PRO A 54 -0.13 -3.76 11.55
N TYR A 55 0.38 -4.66 12.40
CA TYR A 55 -0.18 -5.98 12.70
C TYR A 55 0.39 -6.53 14.01
N ASP A 56 -0.30 -7.49 14.59
CA ASP A 56 0.20 -8.23 15.77
C ASP A 56 1.22 -9.29 15.32
N LYS A 57 2.48 -9.15 15.78
CA LYS A 57 3.58 -10.07 15.46
C LYS A 57 3.36 -11.49 15.98
N SER A 58 2.52 -11.66 16.99
CA SER A 58 2.15 -12.99 17.50
C SER A 58 1.22 -13.76 16.59
N SER A 59 0.55 -13.08 15.66
CA SER A 59 -0.38 -13.68 14.72
C SER A 59 0.31 -14.68 13.79
N LYS A 60 -0.32 -15.85 13.64
CA LYS A 60 0.12 -16.90 12.70
C LYS A 60 -0.87 -17.03 11.56
N GLN A 61 -0.36 -17.18 10.35
CA GLN A 61 -1.16 -17.42 9.15
C GLN A 61 -1.13 -18.90 8.74
N ILE A 62 -2.10 -19.32 7.95
CA ILE A 62 -2.04 -20.62 7.28
C ILE A 62 -1.15 -20.52 6.06
N LEU A 63 -0.16 -21.40 5.99
CA LEU A 63 0.74 -21.54 4.84
C LEU A 63 0.09 -22.39 3.74
N GLY A 64 0.66 -22.37 2.53
CA GLY A 64 0.17 -23.15 1.38
C GLY A 64 0.15 -24.67 1.61
N ASN A 65 0.98 -25.18 2.51
CA ASN A 65 1.03 -26.58 2.91
C ASN A 65 0.05 -26.95 4.06
N GLY A 66 -0.84 -26.03 4.45
CA GLY A 66 -1.82 -26.22 5.52
C GLY A 66 -1.28 -26.08 6.95
N LYS A 67 0.01 -25.82 7.15
CA LYS A 67 0.61 -25.54 8.47
C LYS A 67 0.49 -24.06 8.83
N THR A 68 0.65 -23.74 10.09
CA THR A 68 0.73 -22.35 10.56
C THR A 68 2.16 -21.83 10.48
N GLY A 69 2.30 -20.53 10.22
CA GLY A 69 3.60 -19.86 10.16
C GLY A 69 3.50 -18.35 10.38
N PRO A 70 4.63 -17.65 10.45
CA PRO A 70 4.66 -16.20 10.60
C PRO A 70 4.01 -15.51 9.40
N LEU A 71 3.57 -14.27 9.60
CA LEU A 71 3.07 -13.42 8.52
C LEU A 71 4.21 -13.02 7.59
N ASN A 72 3.89 -12.92 6.30
CA ASN A 72 4.72 -12.21 5.35
C ASN A 72 4.06 -10.87 5.01
N VAL A 73 4.88 -9.87 4.71
CA VAL A 73 4.42 -8.54 4.32
C VAL A 73 4.93 -8.18 2.93
N GLY A 74 4.23 -7.27 2.29
CA GLY A 74 4.62 -6.67 1.03
C GLY A 74 4.04 -5.27 0.91
N ALA A 75 4.71 -4.44 0.11
CA ALA A 75 4.29 -3.08 -0.13
C ALA A 75 4.46 -2.69 -1.59
N VAL A 76 3.63 -1.78 -2.04
CA VAL A 76 3.72 -1.10 -3.33
C VAL A 76 3.69 0.40 -3.10
N VAL A 77 4.60 1.11 -3.74
CA VAL A 77 4.64 2.57 -3.76
C VAL A 77 4.52 3.02 -5.21
N ILE A 78 3.49 3.78 -5.52
CA ILE A 78 3.21 4.32 -6.85
C ILE A 78 3.58 5.79 -6.82
N LEU A 79 4.70 6.10 -7.44
CA LEU A 79 5.27 7.43 -7.53
C LEU A 79 4.72 8.17 -8.76
N PRO A 80 4.71 9.50 -8.75
CA PRO A 80 4.47 10.30 -9.94
C PRO A 80 5.56 10.09 -10.99
N ASP A 81 5.24 10.41 -12.23
CA ASP A 81 6.20 10.33 -13.32
C ASP A 81 7.47 11.15 -13.04
N GLY A 82 8.61 10.54 -13.34
CA GLY A 82 9.93 11.13 -13.13
C GLY A 82 10.56 10.82 -11.76
N PHE A 83 9.77 10.51 -10.74
CA PHE A 83 10.30 9.97 -9.48
C PHE A 83 10.69 8.51 -9.67
N LYS A 84 11.75 8.06 -9.02
CA LYS A 84 12.23 6.69 -9.15
C LYS A 84 13.02 6.24 -7.91
N LEU A 85 13.28 4.96 -7.83
CA LEU A 85 14.17 4.41 -6.81
C LEU A 85 15.54 5.09 -6.90
N ALA A 86 16.07 5.49 -5.75
CA ALA A 86 17.39 6.11 -5.69
C ALA A 86 18.48 5.09 -6.06
N PRO A 87 19.48 5.46 -6.88
CA PRO A 87 20.60 4.61 -7.17
C PRO A 87 21.42 4.29 -5.91
N ASN A 88 21.89 3.04 -5.81
CA ASN A 88 22.58 2.55 -4.61
C ASN A 88 23.84 3.35 -4.23
N ASP A 89 24.54 3.93 -5.19
CA ASP A 89 25.72 4.77 -4.98
C ASP A 89 25.40 6.10 -4.28
N LYS A 90 24.15 6.57 -4.43
CA LYS A 90 23.68 7.84 -3.86
C LYS A 90 22.94 7.70 -2.52
N ILE A 91 22.60 6.48 -2.12
CA ILE A 91 21.90 6.22 -0.86
C ILE A 91 22.88 6.30 0.31
N SER A 92 22.51 7.01 1.38
CA SER A 92 23.33 7.13 2.59
C SER A 92 23.55 5.76 3.27
N LYS A 93 24.64 5.62 4.03
CA LYS A 93 24.92 4.40 4.79
C LYS A 93 23.79 4.06 5.78
N GLU A 94 23.22 5.06 6.42
CA GLU A 94 22.13 4.89 7.37
C GLU A 94 20.89 4.29 6.72
N VAL A 95 20.48 4.79 5.55
CA VAL A 95 19.31 4.26 4.80
C VAL A 95 19.59 2.86 4.29
N LYS A 96 20.82 2.56 3.86
CA LYS A 96 21.22 1.20 3.46
C LYS A 96 21.13 0.20 4.61
N GLU A 97 21.54 0.59 5.81
CA GLU A 97 21.41 -0.23 7.02
C GLU A 97 19.94 -0.49 7.37
N LYS A 98 19.11 0.55 7.36
CA LYS A 98 17.66 0.44 7.63
C LYS A 98 16.91 -0.39 6.59
N SER A 99 17.35 -0.41 5.34
CA SER A 99 16.74 -1.19 4.25
C SER A 99 17.42 -2.55 4.00
N LYS A 100 18.34 -2.96 4.89
CA LYS A 100 19.05 -4.23 4.77
C LYS A 100 18.10 -5.42 4.76
N GLY A 101 18.27 -6.31 3.78
CA GLY A 101 17.41 -7.50 3.62
C GLY A 101 16.10 -7.22 2.87
N VAL A 102 15.83 -5.98 2.47
CA VAL A 102 14.67 -5.62 1.67
C VAL A 102 15.09 -5.42 0.21
N PHE A 103 14.53 -6.23 -0.69
CA PHE A 103 14.74 -6.08 -2.13
C PHE A 103 13.60 -5.27 -2.72
N ILE A 104 13.92 -4.08 -3.23
CA ILE A 104 12.97 -3.21 -3.91
C ILE A 104 13.15 -3.36 -5.41
N SER A 105 12.07 -3.66 -6.12
CA SER A 105 12.07 -3.78 -7.58
C SER A 105 11.00 -2.90 -8.22
N PRO A 106 11.21 -2.46 -9.48
CA PRO A 106 10.13 -1.82 -10.23
C PRO A 106 9.02 -2.84 -10.56
N TYR A 107 7.80 -2.34 -10.73
CA TYR A 107 6.66 -3.16 -11.12
C TYR A 107 6.86 -3.83 -12.49
N SER A 108 7.38 -3.08 -13.43
CA SER A 108 7.83 -3.55 -14.74
C SER A 108 8.93 -2.65 -15.28
N SER A 109 9.59 -3.08 -16.37
CA SER A 109 10.61 -2.27 -17.05
C SER A 109 10.08 -0.95 -17.64
N SER A 110 8.77 -0.87 -17.89
CA SER A 110 8.10 0.34 -18.39
C SER A 110 7.52 1.22 -17.28
N LEU A 111 7.41 0.72 -16.05
CA LEU A 111 6.84 1.39 -14.89
C LEU A 111 7.86 1.48 -13.76
N GLU A 112 9.00 2.15 -14.03
CA GLU A 112 10.08 2.31 -13.05
C GLU A 112 9.70 3.18 -11.84
N ASN A 113 8.66 3.99 -11.98
CA ASN A 113 8.11 4.82 -10.92
C ASN A 113 7.18 4.05 -9.97
N ILE A 114 6.90 2.77 -10.23
CA ILE A 114 6.10 1.93 -9.34
C ILE A 114 7.02 0.90 -8.70
N LEU A 115 7.15 0.96 -7.38
CA LEU A 115 8.09 0.17 -6.62
C LEU A 115 7.38 -0.91 -5.81
N LEU A 116 7.95 -2.11 -5.81
CA LEU A 116 7.44 -3.28 -5.09
C LEU A 116 8.44 -3.82 -4.09
N VAL A 117 7.93 -4.30 -2.97
CA VAL A 117 8.65 -5.11 -1.99
C VAL A 117 7.80 -6.29 -1.59
N GLY A 118 8.41 -7.44 -1.45
CA GLY A 118 7.78 -8.62 -0.85
C GLY A 118 7.81 -9.86 -1.73
N PRO A 119 7.47 -11.02 -1.12
CA PRO A 119 7.18 -11.19 0.30
C PRO A 119 8.45 -11.13 1.15
N ILE A 120 8.39 -10.39 2.25
CA ILE A 120 9.44 -10.35 3.28
C ILE A 120 8.86 -10.77 4.63
N SER A 121 9.74 -11.21 5.56
CA SER A 121 9.29 -11.67 6.88
C SER A 121 8.61 -10.56 7.67
N GLY A 122 7.40 -10.81 8.15
CA GLY A 122 6.69 -9.92 9.04
C GLY A 122 7.25 -9.90 10.47
N ASP A 123 8.08 -10.86 10.88
CA ASP A 123 8.68 -10.85 12.22
C ASP A 123 9.60 -9.64 12.40
N THR A 124 10.22 -9.17 11.33
CA THR A 124 11.24 -8.12 11.34
C THR A 124 10.83 -6.83 10.63
N HIS A 125 9.80 -6.85 9.77
CA HIS A 125 9.47 -5.74 8.88
C HIS A 125 8.02 -5.26 9.07
N GLN A 126 7.76 -4.42 10.07
CA GLN A 126 6.53 -3.64 10.17
C GLN A 126 6.64 -2.28 9.47
N GLU A 127 7.86 -1.91 9.10
CA GLU A 127 8.16 -0.71 8.33
C GLU A 127 9.05 -1.07 7.15
N VAL A 128 8.77 -0.46 6.00
CA VAL A 128 9.56 -0.62 4.77
C VAL A 128 9.95 0.76 4.27
N ILE A 129 11.25 0.98 4.11
CA ILE A 129 11.81 2.26 3.67
C ILE A 129 12.12 2.19 2.18
N PHE A 130 11.56 3.13 1.43
CA PHE A 130 11.83 3.32 0.01
C PHE A 130 12.66 4.59 -0.16
N PRO A 131 13.94 4.50 -0.53
CA PRO A 131 14.74 5.66 -0.90
C PRO A 131 14.36 6.11 -2.31
N ILE A 132 13.84 7.32 -2.44
CA ILE A 132 13.32 7.85 -3.69
C ILE A 132 14.15 9.02 -4.15
N LEU A 133 14.48 9.05 -5.44
CA LEU A 133 15.12 10.18 -6.10
C LEU A 133 14.06 11.09 -6.71
N ALA A 134 14.07 12.36 -6.30
CA ALA A 134 13.23 13.40 -6.87
C ALA A 134 13.74 13.82 -8.26
N PRO A 135 12.88 14.00 -9.25
CA PRO A 135 13.27 14.44 -10.59
C PRO A 135 13.70 15.91 -10.62
N ASP A 136 14.43 16.28 -11.68
CA ASP A 136 14.80 17.65 -11.93
C ASP A 136 14.06 18.21 -13.15
N PRO A 137 13.19 19.23 -12.99
CA PRO A 137 12.51 19.89 -14.10
C PRO A 137 13.46 20.57 -15.11
N ALA A 138 14.70 20.84 -14.73
CA ALA A 138 15.69 21.39 -15.66
C ALA A 138 16.11 20.38 -16.72
N THR A 139 16.20 19.10 -16.34
CA THR A 139 16.60 18.00 -17.21
C THR A 139 15.41 17.21 -17.77
N ASN A 140 14.32 17.10 -17.02
CA ASN A 140 13.10 16.41 -17.43
C ASN A 140 11.96 17.41 -17.65
N LYS A 141 11.71 17.77 -18.91
CA LYS A 141 10.67 18.75 -19.30
C LYS A 141 9.23 18.28 -19.08
N LYS A 142 8.99 17.00 -18.78
CA LYS A 142 7.66 16.47 -18.42
C LYS A 142 7.30 16.71 -16.96
N VAL A 143 8.28 17.07 -16.13
CA VAL A 143 8.11 17.32 -14.70
C VAL A 143 8.08 18.82 -14.42
N ASN A 144 7.16 19.24 -13.59
CA ASN A 144 7.00 20.65 -13.19
C ASN A 144 7.13 20.79 -11.66
N PHE A 145 7.30 22.02 -11.19
CA PHE A 145 7.23 22.33 -9.76
C PHE A 145 5.78 22.36 -9.30
N LEU A 146 5.28 21.21 -8.92
CA LEU A 146 3.88 20.96 -8.53
C LEU A 146 3.81 20.15 -7.23
N LYS A 147 2.60 19.99 -6.75
CA LYS A 147 2.21 19.05 -5.73
C LYS A 147 1.82 17.75 -6.40
N TYR A 148 2.41 16.65 -5.97
CA TYR A 148 2.27 15.33 -6.57
C TYR A 148 1.71 14.33 -5.59
N PRO A 149 0.72 13.50 -5.97
CA PRO A 149 0.23 12.41 -5.15
C PRO A 149 1.19 11.21 -5.20
N ILE A 150 1.39 10.57 -4.06
CA ILE A 150 2.07 9.27 -3.92
C ILE A 150 1.05 8.31 -3.33
N TYR A 151 0.80 7.19 -4.02
CA TYR A 151 -0.13 6.17 -3.57
C TYR A 151 0.64 5.00 -3.00
N VAL A 152 0.16 4.47 -1.89
CA VAL A 152 0.82 3.37 -1.18
C VAL A 152 -0.19 2.29 -0.87
N GLY A 153 0.19 1.05 -1.10
CA GLY A 153 -0.55 -0.12 -0.67
C GLY A 153 0.36 -1.09 0.05
N ALA A 154 -0.16 -1.76 1.06
CA ALA A 154 0.59 -2.80 1.74
C ALA A 154 -0.31 -3.94 2.20
N ASN A 155 0.22 -5.14 2.13
CA ASN A 155 -0.43 -6.34 2.62
C ASN A 155 0.37 -6.98 3.75
N ARG A 156 -0.35 -7.68 4.61
CA ARG A 156 0.18 -8.64 5.58
C ARG A 156 -0.60 -9.93 5.45
N GLY A 157 0.12 -11.04 5.55
CA GLY A 157 -0.45 -12.36 5.39
C GLY A 157 -0.77 -12.73 3.94
N ARG A 158 -1.44 -13.87 3.79
CA ARG A 158 -1.76 -14.46 2.48
C ARG A 158 -3.08 -13.91 1.94
N GLY A 159 -3.21 -13.90 0.60
CA GLY A 159 -4.46 -13.59 -0.08
C GLY A 159 -5.48 -14.73 0.03
N GLN A 160 -6.74 -14.42 -0.19
CA GLN A 160 -7.89 -15.34 -0.18
C GLN A 160 -8.18 -15.91 -1.56
N VAL A 161 -7.80 -15.18 -2.62
CA VAL A 161 -8.10 -15.55 -4.01
C VAL A 161 -6.81 -15.51 -4.83
N TYR A 162 -6.67 -16.43 -5.78
CA TYR A 162 -5.63 -16.38 -6.81
C TYR A 162 -6.09 -15.57 -8.02
N PRO A 163 -5.16 -15.13 -8.90
CA PRO A 163 -5.54 -14.41 -10.14
C PRO A 163 -6.48 -15.19 -11.06
N THR A 164 -6.49 -16.52 -10.97
CA THR A 164 -7.41 -17.43 -11.68
C THR A 164 -8.84 -17.36 -11.15
N GLY A 165 -9.08 -16.70 -10.01
CA GLY A 165 -10.36 -16.70 -9.30
C GLY A 165 -10.55 -17.84 -8.30
N GLU A 166 -9.61 -18.78 -8.23
CA GLU A 166 -9.64 -19.89 -7.27
C GLU A 166 -9.41 -19.40 -5.84
N LYS A 167 -10.14 -19.97 -4.89
CA LYS A 167 -9.94 -19.69 -3.46
C LYS A 167 -8.67 -20.37 -2.96
N SER A 168 -7.89 -19.66 -2.17
CA SER A 168 -6.76 -20.25 -1.44
C SER A 168 -7.27 -20.98 -0.18
N ASN A 169 -6.39 -21.76 0.47
CA ASN A 169 -6.70 -22.35 1.78
C ASN A 169 -6.75 -21.33 2.94
N ASN A 170 -6.54 -20.03 2.66
CA ASN A 170 -6.70 -18.94 3.62
C ASN A 170 -8.16 -18.41 3.60
N ASN A 171 -9.11 -19.33 3.64
CA ASN A 171 -10.55 -19.10 3.70
C ASN A 171 -11.18 -20.10 4.66
N PRO A 172 -12.36 -19.81 5.25
CA PRO A 172 -13.11 -20.81 5.98
C PRO A 172 -13.52 -21.95 5.04
N THR A 173 -13.52 -23.16 5.55
CA THR A 173 -14.09 -24.30 4.85
C THR A 173 -15.61 -24.24 4.98
N LEU A 174 -16.30 -24.23 3.85
CA LEU A 174 -17.76 -24.22 3.77
C LEU A 174 -18.31 -25.62 3.61
N SER A 175 -19.52 -25.89 4.11
CA SER A 175 -20.23 -27.14 3.91
C SER A 175 -20.58 -27.34 2.44
N SER A 176 -20.24 -28.48 1.89
CA SER A 176 -20.60 -28.87 0.52
C SER A 176 -22.02 -29.46 0.38
N ALA A 177 -22.69 -29.70 1.49
CA ALA A 177 -24.04 -30.26 1.50
C ALA A 177 -24.87 -29.79 2.70
N SER A 178 -26.17 -29.75 2.53
CA SER A 178 -27.10 -29.56 3.64
C SER A 178 -27.39 -30.93 4.28
N GLY A 179 -27.31 -31.00 5.62
CA GLY A 179 -27.56 -32.26 6.33
C GLY A 179 -27.14 -32.17 7.80
N LYS A 180 -27.18 -33.34 8.45
CA LYS A 180 -26.79 -33.48 9.84
C LYS A 180 -25.36 -34.01 9.94
N ILE A 181 -24.52 -33.36 10.75
CA ILE A 181 -23.18 -33.87 11.07
C ILE A 181 -23.33 -35.10 11.96
N THR A 182 -22.88 -36.26 11.50
CA THR A 182 -22.98 -37.51 12.23
C THR A 182 -21.68 -37.89 12.93
N ALA A 183 -20.54 -37.52 12.37
CA ALA A 183 -19.24 -37.80 12.98
C ALA A 183 -18.21 -36.72 12.62
N ILE A 184 -17.35 -36.41 13.59
CA ILE A 184 -16.14 -35.64 13.40
C ILE A 184 -14.99 -36.52 13.89
N THR A 185 -14.16 -36.99 12.95
CA THR A 185 -12.99 -37.83 13.26
C THR A 185 -11.70 -37.04 13.04
N THR A 186 -10.69 -37.31 13.87
CA THR A 186 -9.37 -36.70 13.73
C THR A 186 -8.37 -37.78 13.35
N SER A 187 -7.57 -37.55 12.31
CA SER A 187 -6.50 -38.44 11.88
C SER A 187 -5.28 -38.29 12.79
N GLU A 188 -4.34 -39.24 12.70
CA GLU A 188 -3.05 -39.18 13.42
C GLU A 188 -2.23 -37.93 13.03
N ARG A 189 -2.48 -37.35 11.84
CA ARG A 189 -1.84 -36.14 11.34
C ARG A 189 -2.56 -34.85 11.77
N GLY A 190 -3.60 -34.95 12.62
CA GLY A 190 -4.37 -33.80 13.10
C GLY A 190 -5.43 -33.27 12.12
N GLU A 191 -5.52 -33.85 10.91
CA GLU A 191 -6.58 -33.50 9.97
C GLU A 191 -7.94 -34.00 10.48
N LYS A 192 -8.97 -33.21 10.32
CA LYS A 192 -10.33 -33.58 10.77
C LYS A 192 -11.21 -33.90 9.57
N THR A 193 -11.98 -34.93 9.68
CA THR A 193 -12.99 -35.29 8.69
C THR A 193 -14.38 -35.09 9.29
N VAL A 194 -15.17 -34.23 8.67
CA VAL A 194 -16.58 -34.00 9.02
C VAL A 194 -17.44 -34.84 8.10
N THR A 195 -18.27 -35.71 8.69
CA THR A 195 -19.22 -36.54 7.96
C THR A 195 -20.62 -35.94 8.08
N ILE A 196 -21.24 -35.63 6.96
CA ILE A 196 -22.58 -35.03 6.85
C ILE A 196 -23.51 -36.04 6.17
N ILE A 197 -24.66 -36.32 6.78
CA ILE A 197 -25.72 -37.09 6.14
C ILE A 197 -26.80 -36.13 5.66
N THR A 198 -27.05 -36.15 4.35
CA THR A 198 -28.10 -35.33 3.72
C THR A 198 -29.50 -35.89 4.03
N SER A 199 -30.54 -35.09 3.76
CA SER A 199 -31.95 -35.54 3.87
C SER A 199 -32.28 -36.76 3.02
N GLU A 200 -31.52 -37.01 1.96
CA GLU A 200 -31.64 -38.17 1.06
C GLU A 200 -30.88 -39.41 1.58
N GLY A 201 -30.23 -39.30 2.74
CA GLY A 201 -29.43 -40.39 3.32
C GLY A 201 -28.04 -40.55 2.69
N LYS A 202 -27.60 -39.63 1.84
CA LYS A 202 -26.26 -39.64 1.24
C LYS A 202 -25.20 -39.15 2.22
N GLU A 203 -24.14 -39.93 2.38
CA GLU A 203 -22.98 -39.57 3.19
C GLU A 203 -22.01 -38.69 2.39
N VAL A 204 -21.65 -37.51 2.94
CA VAL A 204 -20.68 -36.59 2.37
C VAL A 204 -19.57 -36.39 3.39
N LYS A 205 -18.33 -36.70 3.01
CA LYS A 205 -17.12 -36.49 3.85
C LYS A 205 -16.34 -35.29 3.37
N GLN A 206 -16.04 -34.38 4.29
CA GLN A 206 -15.18 -33.21 4.02
C GLN A 206 -13.96 -33.22 4.94
N ASN A 207 -12.78 -33.15 4.31
CA ASN A 207 -11.52 -33.06 5.02
C ASN A 207 -11.20 -31.61 5.36
N ILE A 208 -10.80 -31.37 6.59
CA ILE A 208 -10.44 -30.08 7.16
C ILE A 208 -8.98 -30.12 7.61
N PRO A 209 -8.12 -29.27 7.08
CA PRO A 209 -6.71 -29.20 7.50
C PRO A 209 -6.56 -28.99 9.00
N GLU A 210 -5.47 -29.53 9.58
CA GLU A 210 -5.15 -29.45 11.02
C GLU A 210 -5.23 -28.01 11.56
N ALA A 211 -4.68 -27.06 10.80
CA ALA A 211 -4.57 -25.66 11.22
C ALA A 211 -5.92 -24.92 11.27
N LEU A 212 -7.02 -25.51 10.77
CA LEU A 212 -8.33 -24.87 10.79
C LEU A 212 -9.13 -25.29 12.04
N ASN A 213 -9.68 -24.28 12.73
CA ASN A 213 -10.51 -24.49 13.90
C ASN A 213 -11.96 -24.72 13.50
N LEU A 214 -12.50 -25.91 13.81
CA LEU A 214 -13.91 -26.20 13.64
C LEU A 214 -14.76 -25.31 14.54
N ILE A 215 -15.91 -24.86 14.00
CA ILE A 215 -16.95 -24.13 14.74
C ILE A 215 -18.26 -24.91 14.82
N VAL A 216 -18.27 -26.12 14.29
CA VAL A 216 -19.42 -27.03 14.29
C VAL A 216 -19.19 -28.25 15.17
N SER A 217 -20.26 -28.88 15.62
CA SER A 217 -20.23 -30.03 16.53
C SER A 217 -21.02 -31.21 15.97
N ASN A 218 -20.82 -32.42 16.58
CA ASN A 218 -21.62 -33.57 16.24
C ASN A 218 -23.11 -33.32 16.50
N ASN A 219 -23.96 -33.91 15.67
CA ASN A 219 -25.41 -33.75 15.68
C ASN A 219 -25.95 -32.39 15.23
N GLN A 220 -25.10 -31.42 14.89
CA GLN A 220 -25.50 -30.12 14.34
C GLN A 220 -26.03 -30.29 12.91
N VAL A 221 -27.09 -29.55 12.60
CA VAL A 221 -27.61 -29.42 11.23
C VAL A 221 -26.90 -28.29 10.56
N VAL A 222 -26.38 -28.49 9.36
CA VAL A 222 -25.69 -27.49 8.53
C VAL A 222 -26.35 -27.35 7.18
N GLN A 223 -26.24 -26.17 6.60
CA GLN A 223 -26.70 -25.91 5.23
C GLN A 223 -25.51 -25.87 4.28
N VAL A 224 -25.76 -26.04 2.97
CA VAL A 224 -24.73 -25.79 1.95
C VAL A 224 -24.18 -24.37 2.09
N ASP A 225 -22.89 -24.20 1.86
CA ASP A 225 -22.13 -22.94 2.03
C ASP A 225 -22.06 -22.38 3.46
N GLN A 226 -22.60 -23.08 4.46
CA GLN A 226 -22.41 -22.71 5.85
C GLN A 226 -20.95 -22.95 6.28
N PRO A 227 -20.29 -21.99 6.97
CA PRO A 227 -18.92 -22.19 7.47
C PRO A 227 -18.85 -23.35 8.48
N LEU A 228 -17.94 -24.28 8.22
CA LEU A 228 -17.60 -25.37 9.15
C LEU A 228 -16.42 -24.99 10.03
N THR A 229 -15.58 -24.03 9.59
CA THR A 229 -14.41 -23.57 10.32
C THR A 229 -14.47 -22.06 10.54
N LYS A 230 -13.73 -21.61 11.58
CA LYS A 230 -13.44 -20.19 11.77
C LYS A 230 -12.63 -19.68 10.56
N ASP A 231 -12.83 -18.42 10.20
CA ASP A 231 -12.02 -17.76 9.18
C ASP A 231 -10.54 -17.71 9.65
N PRO A 232 -9.62 -18.35 8.90
CA PRO A 232 -8.20 -18.37 9.24
C PRO A 232 -7.47 -17.08 8.87
N ASN A 233 -8.12 -16.16 8.16
CA ASN A 233 -7.48 -14.96 7.68
C ASN A 233 -7.15 -14.01 8.82
N VAL A 234 -5.87 -13.82 9.07
CA VAL A 234 -5.32 -12.85 10.04
C VAL A 234 -4.71 -11.63 9.35
N GLY A 235 -4.64 -11.68 8.02
CA GLY A 235 -4.03 -10.67 7.18
C GLY A 235 -5.02 -9.72 6.53
N GLY A 236 -4.55 -9.04 5.50
CA GLY A 236 -5.34 -8.13 4.68
C GLY A 236 -4.48 -7.11 3.95
N PHE A 237 -5.14 -6.23 3.22
CA PHE A 237 -4.53 -5.18 2.42
C PHE A 237 -5.06 -3.81 2.87
N GLY A 238 -4.18 -2.83 2.86
CA GLY A 238 -4.54 -1.43 3.04
C GLY A 238 -3.92 -0.57 1.97
N GLN A 239 -4.54 0.55 1.68
CA GLN A 239 -3.98 1.58 0.82
C GLN A 239 -4.23 2.97 1.40
N THR A 240 -3.30 3.87 1.12
CA THR A 240 -3.37 5.29 1.51
C THR A 240 -2.64 6.12 0.49
N ASP A 241 -2.81 7.43 0.56
CA ASP A 241 -2.07 8.37 -0.27
C ASP A 241 -1.55 9.53 0.57
N ARG A 242 -0.53 10.18 0.05
CA ARG A 242 0.05 11.42 0.56
C ARG A 242 0.50 12.26 -0.62
N GLU A 243 0.69 13.54 -0.35
CA GLU A 243 1.14 14.48 -1.36
C GLU A 243 2.52 15.03 -1.00
N ILE A 244 3.35 15.21 -2.01
CA ILE A 244 4.68 15.77 -1.89
C ILE A 244 4.83 16.96 -2.84
N VAL A 245 5.46 18.03 -2.37
CA VAL A 245 5.72 19.23 -3.18
C VAL A 245 7.13 19.17 -3.73
N LEU A 246 7.27 19.19 -5.06
CA LEU A 246 8.56 19.43 -5.70
C LEU A 246 8.77 20.93 -5.80
N GLN A 247 9.78 21.47 -5.12
CA GLN A 247 10.05 22.91 -5.06
C GLN A 247 11.55 23.20 -5.03
N SER A 248 11.92 24.37 -5.50
CA SER A 248 13.30 24.88 -5.45
C SER A 248 13.36 26.11 -4.56
N PRO A 249 14.31 26.19 -3.61
CA PRO A 249 14.53 27.38 -2.79
C PRO A 249 14.78 28.63 -3.64
N ALA A 250 15.52 28.51 -4.74
CA ALA A 250 15.79 29.62 -5.65
C ALA A 250 14.49 30.22 -6.25
N ARG A 251 13.50 29.36 -6.61
CA ARG A 251 12.17 29.81 -7.05
C ARG A 251 11.45 30.57 -5.94
N VAL A 252 11.47 30.04 -4.73
CA VAL A 252 10.79 30.68 -3.58
C VAL A 252 11.39 32.06 -3.32
N TYR A 253 12.72 32.17 -3.27
CA TYR A 253 13.38 33.47 -3.13
C TYR A 253 13.08 34.41 -4.29
N GLY A 254 13.05 33.91 -5.52
CA GLY A 254 12.66 34.70 -6.70
C GLY A 254 11.25 35.26 -6.58
N TYR A 255 10.26 34.48 -6.14
CA TYR A 255 8.91 34.96 -5.89
C TYR A 255 8.84 36.00 -4.76
N LEU A 256 9.59 35.80 -3.69
CA LEU A 256 9.67 36.78 -2.58
C LEU A 256 10.25 38.08 -3.06
N ALA A 257 11.35 38.05 -3.80
CA ALA A 257 11.98 39.27 -4.37
C ALA A 257 11.04 40.00 -5.34
N PHE A 258 10.33 39.27 -6.18
CA PHE A 258 9.30 39.81 -7.08
C PHE A 258 8.15 40.47 -6.31
N ALA A 259 7.60 39.80 -5.30
CA ALA A 259 6.53 40.35 -4.48
C ALA A 259 7.00 41.64 -3.74
N LEU A 260 8.22 41.62 -3.18
CA LEU A 260 8.80 42.78 -2.53
C LEU A 260 8.97 43.96 -3.52
N SER A 261 9.43 43.69 -4.74
CA SER A 261 9.58 44.75 -5.77
C SER A 261 8.24 45.38 -6.13
N ILE A 262 7.16 44.61 -6.20
CA ILE A 262 5.80 45.16 -6.42
C ILE A 262 5.39 46.04 -5.26
N VAL A 263 5.58 45.63 -4.01
CA VAL A 263 5.24 46.42 -2.81
C VAL A 263 6.01 47.75 -2.81
N ILE A 264 7.33 47.72 -3.06
CA ILE A 264 8.14 48.91 -3.14
C ILE A 264 7.64 49.86 -4.23
N THR A 265 7.34 49.31 -5.42
CA THR A 265 6.80 50.10 -6.55
C THR A 265 5.49 50.78 -6.16
N GLN A 266 4.56 50.07 -5.51
CA GLN A 266 3.29 50.66 -5.07
C GLN A 266 3.51 51.79 -4.04
N ILE A 267 4.43 51.63 -3.10
CA ILE A 267 4.79 52.67 -2.13
C ILE A 267 5.34 53.92 -2.86
N LEU A 268 6.28 53.73 -3.80
CA LEU A 268 6.84 54.82 -4.59
C LEU A 268 5.80 55.58 -5.41
N LEU A 269 4.85 54.85 -6.02
CA LEU A 269 3.74 55.45 -6.77
C LEU A 269 2.83 56.30 -5.89
N VAL A 270 2.53 55.83 -4.67
CA VAL A 270 1.72 56.58 -3.69
C VAL A 270 2.47 57.85 -3.23
N ILE A 271 3.77 57.73 -2.93
CA ILE A 271 4.59 58.89 -2.55
C ILE A 271 4.66 59.92 -3.70
N LYS A 272 4.89 59.46 -4.92
CA LYS A 272 4.91 60.34 -6.12
C LYS A 272 3.57 61.01 -6.33
N LYS A 273 2.46 60.33 -6.17
CA LYS A 273 1.10 60.90 -6.27
C LYS A 273 0.91 62.02 -5.21
N LYS A 274 1.23 61.74 -3.94
CA LYS A 274 1.16 62.77 -2.89
C LYS A 274 2.07 63.98 -3.12
N GLN A 275 3.23 63.76 -3.68
CA GLN A 275 4.17 64.84 -4.06
C GLN A 275 3.56 65.71 -5.16
N PHE A 276 2.98 65.08 -6.18
CA PHE A 276 2.30 65.78 -7.29
C PHE A 276 1.08 66.59 -6.78
N GLU A 277 0.24 66.01 -5.93
CA GLU A 277 -0.90 66.70 -5.30
C GLU A 277 -0.46 67.95 -4.49
N LYS A 278 0.67 67.85 -3.77
CA LYS A 278 1.23 69.01 -3.05
C LYS A 278 1.74 70.12 -3.96
N VAL A 279 2.38 69.76 -5.09
CA VAL A 279 2.82 70.76 -6.08
C VAL A 279 1.63 71.47 -6.70
N GLN A 280 0.61 70.70 -7.12
CA GLN A 280 -0.62 71.30 -7.68
C GLN A 280 -1.33 72.21 -6.68
N ALA A 281 -1.41 71.84 -5.41
CA ALA A 281 -1.99 72.69 -4.37
C ALA A 281 -1.21 73.96 -4.17
N ALA A 282 0.12 73.92 -4.26
CA ALA A 282 0.96 75.14 -4.17
C ALA A 282 0.78 76.04 -5.41
N GLU A 283 0.67 75.47 -6.60
CA GLU A 283 0.43 76.23 -7.87
C GLU A 283 -0.93 76.92 -7.88
N LEU A 284 -1.97 76.31 -7.27
CA LEU A 284 -3.32 76.86 -7.22
C LEU A 284 -3.49 77.99 -6.17
N ASN A 285 -2.51 78.16 -5.29
CA ASN A 285 -2.54 79.19 -4.25
C ASN A 285 -1.69 80.44 -4.60
N PHE A 286 -1.29 80.56 -5.87
CA PHE A 286 -0.61 81.77 -6.40
C PHE A 286 -1.57 82.61 -7.22
#